data_9ad7d2d49f0aea538a01bb0deb4ba422
#
_entry.id   9ad7d2d49f0aea538a01bb0deb4ba422
#
_cell.length_a   1.000
_cell.length_b   1.000
_cell.length_c   1.000
_cell.angle_alpha   90.00
_cell.angle_beta   90.00
_cell.angle_gamma   90.00
#
_symmetry.space_group_name_H-M   'P 1'
#
loop_
_entity.id
_entity.type
_entity.pdbx_description
1 polymer ?
#
loop_
_entity_poly.entity_id
_entity_poly.type
_entity_poly.pdbx_seq_one_letter_code
_entity_poly.pdbx_strand_id
1 'polypeptide(L)'
;VTRPIYLTTPIYYVNDAPHIGHTYTTVVTDVLARFHRMRGRDVRFLTGSDEHGQKIERAAAARGLEPLALADEMVERYRALWSALGIGHDDFIRTTEPRHRKGVEALYAKIKARGDIYKDRYAGWYCTSCESFYPENQVVDGRCPDQGHKVEWTEEESYFFRLSKYQEPLLNLYRERPDFVFPETRRNEVVAFVAAGLRDLSISRSSFRWGLPFPDDPKHVLYVWFDALSNYITALGYGAPTAPL
;
A
#
# COMPACT_ATOMS: atom_id res chain seq x y z
N VAL A 1 27.70 2.19 -16.81
CA VAL A 1 27.15 1.89 -15.49
C VAL A 1 25.73 1.32 -15.70
N THR A 2 25.53 0.05 -15.39
CA THR A 2 24.20 -0.58 -15.45
C THR A 2 23.32 0.03 -14.36
N ARG A 3 22.10 0.45 -14.71
CA ARG A 3 21.15 0.98 -13.72
C ARG A 3 20.85 -0.08 -12.67
N PRO A 4 20.78 0.25 -11.37
CA PRO A 4 20.36 -0.67 -10.33
C PRO A 4 18.94 -1.17 -10.58
N ILE A 5 18.65 -2.37 -10.11
CA ILE A 5 17.33 -3.00 -10.20
C ILE A 5 16.70 -3.01 -8.82
N TYR A 6 15.49 -2.47 -8.72
CA TYR A 6 14.70 -2.54 -7.52
C TYR A 6 13.53 -3.51 -7.73
N LEU A 7 13.53 -4.60 -6.98
CA LEU A 7 12.49 -5.63 -7.00
C LEU A 7 11.70 -5.58 -5.70
N THR A 8 10.40 -5.64 -5.81
CA THR A 8 9.53 -5.59 -4.64
C THR A 8 8.46 -6.68 -4.70
N THR A 9 8.10 -7.24 -3.55
CA THR A 9 6.82 -7.91 -3.38
C THR A 9 5.77 -6.89 -2.94
N PRO A 10 4.47 -7.22 -2.96
CA PRO A 10 3.52 -6.56 -2.05
C PRO A 10 4.02 -6.69 -0.61
N ILE A 11 3.71 -5.72 0.24
CA ILE A 11 3.82 -5.90 1.68
C ILE A 11 2.57 -6.64 2.18
N TYR A 12 2.75 -7.57 3.12
CA TYR A 12 1.72 -8.53 3.49
C TYR A 12 0.98 -8.13 4.76
N TYR A 13 -0.34 -8.28 4.77
CA TYR A 13 -1.13 -8.12 5.99
C TYR A 13 -0.73 -9.15 7.04
N VAL A 14 -0.62 -8.69 8.28
CA VAL A 14 -0.21 -9.51 9.44
C VAL A 14 -1.39 -9.92 10.33
N ASN A 15 -2.59 -9.98 9.77
CA ASN A 15 -3.79 -10.43 10.48
C ASN A 15 -3.85 -11.95 10.67
N ASP A 16 -3.05 -12.71 9.92
CA ASP A 16 -2.96 -14.17 9.99
C ASP A 16 -1.58 -14.67 9.57
N ALA A 17 -1.34 -15.97 9.73
CA ALA A 17 -0.10 -16.63 9.35
C ALA A 17 0.15 -16.57 7.82
N PRO A 18 1.43 -16.59 7.37
CA PRO A 18 1.74 -16.67 5.96
C PRO A 18 1.17 -17.93 5.31
N HIS A 19 0.71 -17.80 4.07
CA HIS A 19 0.16 -18.89 3.26
C HIS A 19 0.88 -19.01 1.90
N ILE A 20 0.51 -20.04 1.12
CA ILE A 20 1.15 -20.36 -0.15
C ILE A 20 1.17 -19.19 -1.15
N GLY A 21 0.17 -18.30 -1.15
CA GLY A 21 0.13 -17.12 -2.01
C GLY A 21 1.27 -16.15 -1.72
N HIS A 22 1.54 -15.88 -0.44
CA HIS A 22 2.68 -15.07 -0.02
C HIS A 22 4.01 -15.71 -0.44
N THR A 23 4.13 -17.02 -0.23
CA THR A 23 5.31 -17.81 -0.60
C THR A 23 5.56 -17.75 -2.10
N TYR A 24 4.53 -17.94 -2.92
CA TYR A 24 4.66 -17.91 -4.39
C TYR A 24 5.23 -16.58 -4.88
N THR A 25 4.63 -15.47 -4.46
CA THR A 25 5.07 -14.13 -4.88
C THR A 25 6.52 -13.85 -4.45
N THR A 26 6.88 -14.22 -3.22
CA THR A 26 8.21 -13.95 -2.67
C THR A 26 9.27 -14.83 -3.35
N VAL A 27 8.99 -16.11 -3.60
CA VAL A 27 9.90 -17.01 -4.30
C VAL A 27 10.16 -16.56 -5.74
N VAL A 28 9.11 -16.15 -6.48
CA VAL A 28 9.26 -15.60 -7.84
C VAL A 28 10.17 -14.37 -7.85
N THR A 29 9.99 -13.47 -6.88
CA THR A 29 10.82 -12.26 -6.76
C THR A 29 12.27 -12.62 -6.39
N ASP A 30 12.48 -13.60 -5.51
CA ASP A 30 13.84 -14.08 -5.14
C ASP A 30 14.56 -14.70 -6.33
N VAL A 31 13.86 -15.51 -7.13
CA VAL A 31 14.42 -16.08 -8.37
C VAL A 31 14.90 -14.97 -9.32
N LEU A 32 14.09 -13.93 -9.51
CA LEU A 32 14.48 -12.79 -10.34
C LEU A 32 15.67 -12.03 -9.75
N ALA A 33 15.70 -11.83 -8.44
CA ALA A 33 16.80 -11.16 -7.76
C ALA A 33 18.11 -11.94 -7.95
N ARG A 34 18.11 -13.26 -7.74
CA ARG A 34 19.26 -14.15 -7.95
C ARG A 34 19.71 -14.14 -9.41
N PHE A 35 18.77 -14.23 -10.35
CA PHE A 35 19.09 -14.18 -11.78
C PHE A 35 19.83 -12.89 -12.16
N HIS A 36 19.35 -11.76 -11.69
CA HIS A 36 20.00 -10.49 -12.00
C HIS A 36 21.33 -10.30 -11.27
N ARG A 37 21.46 -10.77 -10.02
CA ARG A 37 22.73 -10.77 -9.28
C ARG A 37 23.79 -11.65 -9.97
N MET A 38 23.42 -12.85 -10.43
CA MET A 38 24.33 -13.71 -11.20
C MET A 38 24.82 -13.07 -12.50
N ARG A 39 24.07 -12.12 -13.06
CA ARG A 39 24.48 -11.32 -14.22
C ARG A 39 25.29 -10.07 -13.86
N GLY A 40 25.76 -9.97 -12.62
CA GLY A 40 26.57 -8.85 -12.15
C GLY A 40 25.81 -7.52 -12.02
N ARG A 41 24.47 -7.56 -11.89
CA ARG A 41 23.67 -6.34 -11.69
C ARG A 41 23.57 -6.02 -10.21
N ASP A 42 23.55 -4.73 -9.91
CA ASP A 42 23.18 -4.24 -8.59
C ASP A 42 21.66 -4.41 -8.40
N VAL A 43 21.28 -5.21 -7.38
CA VAL A 43 19.87 -5.56 -7.13
C VAL A 43 19.54 -5.30 -5.67
N ARG A 44 18.48 -4.52 -5.46
CA ARG A 44 17.84 -4.38 -4.14
C ARG A 44 16.48 -5.07 -4.16
N PHE A 45 16.29 -6.03 -3.28
CA PHE A 45 15.06 -6.78 -3.11
C PHE A 45 14.38 -6.42 -1.80
N LEU A 46 13.19 -5.80 -1.91
CA LEU A 46 12.33 -5.42 -0.80
C LEU A 46 11.16 -6.38 -0.65
N THR A 47 10.89 -6.78 0.58
CA THR A 47 9.61 -7.35 1.03
C THR A 47 9.19 -6.64 2.32
N GLY A 48 8.05 -6.99 2.93
CA GLY A 48 7.66 -6.35 4.16
C GLY A 48 6.24 -6.70 4.62
N SER A 49 5.79 -5.96 5.64
CA SER A 49 4.48 -6.15 6.27
C SER A 49 3.66 -4.86 6.28
N ASP A 50 2.37 -5.02 5.99
CA ASP A 50 1.34 -4.02 6.17
C ASP A 50 0.65 -4.28 7.52
N GLU A 51 0.92 -3.41 8.49
CA GLU A 51 0.62 -3.66 9.90
C GLU A 51 -0.50 -2.79 10.45
N HIS A 52 -1.02 -1.86 9.66
CA HIS A 52 -2.06 -0.94 10.08
C HIS A 52 -3.45 -1.35 9.59
N GLY A 53 -4.48 -0.70 10.14
CA GLY A 53 -5.85 -0.82 9.69
C GLY A 53 -6.74 -1.68 10.56
N GLN A 54 -8.04 -1.60 10.26
CA GLN A 54 -9.11 -2.20 11.06
C GLN A 54 -9.01 -3.74 11.14
N LYS A 55 -8.49 -4.38 10.09
CA LYS A 55 -8.34 -5.86 10.08
C LYS A 55 -7.37 -6.33 11.16
N ILE A 56 -6.24 -5.64 11.29
CA ILE A 56 -5.23 -5.97 12.31
C ILE A 56 -5.78 -5.67 13.71
N GLU A 57 -6.42 -4.49 13.89
CA GLU A 57 -7.05 -4.11 15.16
C GLU A 57 -8.07 -5.17 15.62
N ARG A 58 -8.96 -5.63 14.72
CA ARG A 58 -9.95 -6.67 15.02
C ARG A 58 -9.32 -8.04 15.29
N ALA A 59 -8.32 -8.43 14.50
CA ALA A 59 -7.63 -9.71 14.70
C ALA A 59 -6.88 -9.74 16.03
N ALA A 60 -6.25 -8.64 16.43
CA ALA A 60 -5.60 -8.51 17.72
C ALA A 60 -6.61 -8.57 18.87
N ALA A 61 -7.70 -7.80 18.79
CA ALA A 61 -8.78 -7.82 19.79
C ALA A 61 -9.39 -9.21 19.97
N ALA A 62 -9.61 -9.95 18.88
CA ALA A 62 -10.14 -11.34 18.94
C ALA A 62 -9.19 -12.30 19.67
N ARG A 63 -7.90 -11.96 19.78
CA ARG A 63 -6.87 -12.74 20.49
C ARG A 63 -6.51 -12.13 21.86
N GLY A 64 -7.14 -11.03 22.26
CA GLY A 64 -6.80 -10.31 23.47
C GLY A 64 -5.39 -9.68 23.46
N LEU A 65 -4.91 -9.30 22.29
CA LEU A 65 -3.59 -8.71 22.07
C LEU A 65 -3.70 -7.24 21.67
N GLU A 66 -2.64 -6.48 21.94
CA GLU A 66 -2.44 -5.19 21.30
C GLU A 66 -2.06 -5.39 19.82
N PRO A 67 -2.50 -4.52 18.90
CA PRO A 67 -2.23 -4.67 17.48
C PRO A 67 -0.75 -4.80 17.12
N LEU A 68 0.13 -4.04 17.78
CA LEU A 68 1.58 -4.15 17.55
C LEU A 68 2.13 -5.52 18.00
N ALA A 69 1.65 -6.08 19.09
CA ALA A 69 2.08 -7.39 19.56
C ALA A 69 1.67 -8.51 18.59
N LEU A 70 0.46 -8.41 18.00
CA LEU A 70 0.06 -9.31 16.92
C LEU A 70 0.96 -9.16 15.70
N ALA A 71 1.24 -7.92 15.27
CA ALA A 71 2.10 -7.64 14.13
C ALA A 71 3.51 -8.21 14.35
N ASP A 72 4.10 -8.02 15.53
CA ASP A 72 5.41 -8.57 15.88
C ASP A 72 5.43 -10.10 15.79
N GLU A 73 4.42 -10.78 16.35
CA GLU A 73 4.31 -12.24 16.27
C GLU A 73 4.23 -12.72 14.80
N MET A 74 3.41 -12.07 13.99
CA MET A 74 3.24 -12.48 12.59
C MET A 74 4.49 -12.18 11.75
N VAL A 75 5.15 -11.05 11.97
CA VAL A 75 6.41 -10.71 11.30
C VAL A 75 7.48 -11.77 11.55
N GLU A 76 7.60 -12.27 12.78
CA GLU A 76 8.54 -13.35 13.09
C GLU A 76 8.19 -14.65 12.33
N ARG A 77 6.91 -14.96 12.13
CA ARG A 77 6.49 -16.11 11.31
C ARG A 77 6.86 -15.91 9.84
N TYR A 78 6.69 -14.70 9.27
CA TYR A 78 7.12 -14.39 7.92
C TYR A 78 8.65 -14.52 7.79
N ARG A 79 9.41 -13.95 8.71
CA ARG A 79 10.88 -14.04 8.71
C ARG A 79 11.38 -15.48 8.84
N ALA A 80 10.77 -16.26 9.71
CA ALA A 80 11.10 -17.69 9.86
C ALA A 80 10.83 -18.47 8.56
N LEU A 81 9.69 -18.20 7.89
CA LEU A 81 9.36 -18.83 6.61
C LEU A 81 10.36 -18.43 5.51
N TRP A 82 10.69 -17.13 5.40
CA TRP A 82 11.66 -16.64 4.42
C TRP A 82 13.06 -17.24 4.66
N SER A 83 13.46 -17.37 5.91
CA SER A 83 14.71 -18.03 6.29
C SER A 83 14.71 -19.51 5.90
N ALA A 84 13.63 -20.24 6.20
CA ALA A 84 13.51 -21.68 5.85
C ALA A 84 13.52 -21.92 4.33
N LEU A 85 12.99 -20.96 3.54
CA LEU A 85 12.99 -21.02 2.08
C LEU A 85 14.28 -20.44 1.45
N GLY A 86 15.20 -19.91 2.25
CA GLY A 86 16.44 -19.31 1.77
C GLY A 86 16.21 -18.03 0.95
N ILE A 87 15.14 -17.26 1.22
CA ILE A 87 14.82 -16.01 0.52
C ILE A 87 15.90 -14.96 0.80
N GLY A 88 16.51 -14.42 -0.26
CA GLY A 88 17.61 -13.47 -0.19
C GLY A 88 17.17 -12.01 -0.37
N HIS A 89 16.15 -11.54 0.40
CA HIS A 89 15.77 -10.14 0.42
C HIS A 89 16.83 -9.28 1.12
N ASP A 90 16.99 -8.04 0.65
CA ASP A 90 17.93 -7.09 1.24
C ASP A 90 17.29 -6.25 2.35
N ASP A 91 15.98 -6.08 2.29
CA ASP A 91 15.23 -5.27 3.25
C ASP A 91 13.84 -5.85 3.51
N PHE A 92 13.39 -5.73 4.76
CA PHE A 92 12.05 -6.07 5.21
C PHE A 92 11.45 -4.84 5.89
N ILE A 93 10.65 -4.06 5.13
CA ILE A 93 10.00 -2.86 5.64
C ILE A 93 8.76 -3.22 6.44
N ARG A 94 8.54 -2.53 7.57
CA ARG A 94 7.30 -2.59 8.34
C ARG A 94 6.64 -1.22 8.32
N THR A 95 5.32 -1.14 8.15
CA THR A 95 4.63 0.16 8.16
C THR A 95 4.65 0.82 9.54
N THR A 96 4.90 0.06 10.61
CA THR A 96 5.11 0.58 11.98
C THR A 96 6.50 1.16 12.24
N GLU A 97 7.46 0.98 11.32
CA GLU A 97 8.83 1.48 11.53
C GLU A 97 8.91 3.03 11.46
N PRO A 98 9.75 3.63 12.33
CA PRO A 98 9.94 5.08 12.32
C PRO A 98 10.41 5.66 10.98
N ARG A 99 11.21 4.89 10.19
CA ARG A 99 11.68 5.32 8.87
C ARG A 99 10.53 5.42 7.86
N HIS A 100 9.58 4.47 7.93
CA HIS A 100 8.39 4.50 7.09
C HIS A 100 7.52 5.71 7.46
N ARG A 101 7.19 5.88 8.72
CA ARG A 101 6.42 7.01 9.22
C ARG A 101 6.99 8.35 8.76
N LYS A 102 8.30 8.58 8.93
CA LYS A 102 8.96 9.82 8.49
C LYS A 102 8.80 10.06 7.00
N GLY A 103 8.95 9.02 6.18
CA GLY A 103 8.76 9.11 4.74
C GLY A 103 7.32 9.45 4.36
N VAL A 104 6.34 8.82 5.00
CA VAL A 104 4.92 9.11 4.79
C VAL A 104 4.58 10.54 5.18
N GLU A 105 5.05 11.02 6.33
CA GLU A 105 4.86 12.40 6.79
C GLU A 105 5.49 13.42 5.80
N ALA A 106 6.67 13.13 5.27
CA ALA A 106 7.32 13.97 4.27
C ALA A 106 6.55 14.00 2.94
N LEU A 107 6.03 12.84 2.50
CA LEU A 107 5.18 12.76 1.31
C LEU A 107 3.89 13.56 1.50
N TYR A 108 3.24 13.38 2.64
CA TYR A 108 2.04 14.12 3.02
C TYR A 108 2.27 15.64 2.96
N ALA A 109 3.32 16.12 3.61
CA ALA A 109 3.66 17.54 3.64
C ALA A 109 3.88 18.11 2.23
N LYS A 110 4.56 17.37 1.37
CA LYS A 110 4.82 17.76 -0.03
C LYS A 110 3.52 17.86 -0.85
N ILE A 111 2.63 16.89 -0.71
CA ILE A 111 1.35 16.86 -1.44
C ILE A 111 0.41 17.95 -0.91
N LYS A 112 0.36 18.14 0.41
CA LYS A 112 -0.42 19.20 1.06
C LYS A 112 0.03 20.59 0.61
N ALA A 113 1.33 20.83 0.54
CA ALA A 113 1.89 22.11 0.08
C ALA A 113 1.49 22.46 -1.37
N ARG A 114 1.12 21.45 -2.18
CA ARG A 114 0.59 21.63 -3.54
C ARG A 114 -0.91 21.92 -3.59
N GLY A 115 -1.59 21.89 -2.45
CA GLY A 115 -3.05 22.06 -2.37
C GLY A 115 -3.83 20.83 -2.88
N ASP A 116 -3.18 19.67 -2.91
CA ASP A 116 -3.78 18.44 -3.46
C ASP A 116 -4.43 17.56 -2.39
N ILE A 117 -4.54 18.05 -1.15
CA ILE A 117 -5.29 17.41 -0.06
C ILE A 117 -6.41 18.35 0.39
N TYR A 118 -7.61 17.81 0.53
CA TYR A 118 -8.78 18.54 1.03
C TYR A 118 -9.65 17.64 1.90
N LYS A 119 -10.45 18.24 2.78
CA LYS A 119 -11.40 17.53 3.64
C LYS A 119 -12.78 17.60 3.01
N ASP A 120 -13.49 16.48 2.99
CA ASP A 120 -14.87 16.38 2.50
C ASP A 120 -15.60 15.27 3.24
N ARG A 121 -16.94 15.20 3.04
CA ARG A 121 -17.74 14.09 3.53
C ARG A 121 -17.89 13.04 2.45
N TYR A 122 -17.67 11.81 2.85
CA TYR A 122 -17.93 10.66 2.00
C TYR A 122 -19.14 9.90 2.55
N ALA A 123 -20.11 9.66 1.70
CA ALA A 123 -21.25 8.79 1.99
C ALA A 123 -21.32 7.70 0.94
N GLY A 124 -21.43 6.44 1.36
CA GLY A 124 -21.50 5.32 0.44
C GLY A 124 -21.55 3.98 1.13
N TRP A 125 -21.74 2.93 0.33
CA TRP A 125 -21.75 1.56 0.78
C TRP A 125 -20.30 1.07 1.01
N TYR A 126 -19.94 0.84 2.25
CA TYR A 126 -18.59 0.41 2.63
C TYR A 126 -18.52 -1.09 2.88
N CYS A 127 -17.56 -1.75 2.25
CA CYS A 127 -17.21 -3.14 2.53
C CYS A 127 -15.97 -3.19 3.42
N THR A 128 -16.12 -3.61 4.66
CA THR A 128 -14.99 -3.73 5.60
C THR A 128 -13.98 -4.80 5.16
N SER A 129 -14.45 -5.88 4.53
CA SER A 129 -13.57 -6.98 4.08
C SER A 129 -12.72 -6.58 2.87
N CYS A 130 -13.28 -5.81 1.93
CA CYS A 130 -12.56 -5.31 0.76
C CYS A 130 -11.87 -3.97 1.03
N GLU A 131 -12.18 -3.32 2.18
CA GLU A 131 -11.73 -1.97 2.52
C GLU A 131 -12.03 -0.94 1.42
N SER A 132 -13.22 -1.06 0.81
CA SER A 132 -13.61 -0.27 -0.34
C SER A 132 -15.01 0.25 -0.22
N PHE A 133 -15.21 1.45 -0.78
CA PHE A 133 -16.54 2.02 -0.97
C PHE A 133 -17.07 1.71 -2.36
N TYR A 134 -18.38 1.47 -2.43
CA TYR A 134 -19.09 1.19 -3.67
C TYR A 134 -20.23 2.16 -3.83
N PRO A 135 -20.45 2.72 -5.02
CA PRO A 135 -21.66 3.48 -5.33
C PRO A 135 -22.89 2.53 -5.31
N GLU A 136 -24.04 3.08 -5.04
CA GLU A 136 -25.29 2.30 -4.87
C GLU A 136 -25.60 1.39 -6.07
N ASN A 137 -25.31 1.85 -7.29
CA ASN A 137 -25.51 1.09 -8.53
C ASN A 137 -24.58 -0.13 -8.72
N GLN A 138 -23.57 -0.29 -7.87
CA GLN A 138 -22.68 -1.44 -7.88
C GLN A 138 -22.99 -2.44 -6.75
N VAL A 139 -23.84 -2.06 -5.80
CA VAL A 139 -24.24 -2.92 -4.68
C VAL A 139 -25.44 -3.75 -5.10
N VAL A 140 -25.34 -5.06 -5.00
CA VAL A 140 -26.42 -6.00 -5.31
C VAL A 140 -26.79 -6.75 -4.04
N ASP A 141 -28.05 -6.70 -3.65
CA ASP A 141 -28.57 -7.35 -2.44
C ASP A 141 -27.77 -7.02 -1.15
N GLY A 142 -27.32 -5.79 -1.02
CA GLY A 142 -26.50 -5.34 0.13
C GLY A 142 -25.09 -5.96 0.17
N ARG A 143 -24.56 -6.35 -0.98
CA ARG A 143 -23.25 -7.01 -1.12
C ARG A 143 -22.35 -6.28 -2.11
N CYS A 144 -21.03 -6.32 -1.85
CA CYS A 144 -20.03 -5.72 -2.73
C CYS A 144 -19.86 -6.53 -4.03
N PRO A 145 -19.54 -5.88 -5.15
CA PRO A 145 -19.40 -6.55 -6.45
C PRO A 145 -18.17 -7.45 -6.54
N ASP A 146 -17.12 -7.18 -5.74
CA ASP A 146 -15.83 -7.87 -5.89
C ASP A 146 -15.87 -9.29 -5.31
N GLN A 147 -16.40 -9.46 -4.09
CA GLN A 147 -16.35 -10.74 -3.39
C GLN A 147 -17.68 -11.12 -2.71
N GLY A 148 -18.75 -10.36 -2.92
CA GLY A 148 -20.06 -10.65 -2.36
C GLY A 148 -20.16 -10.45 -0.84
N HIS A 149 -19.25 -9.72 -0.22
CA HIS A 149 -19.31 -9.40 1.20
C HIS A 149 -20.42 -8.40 1.49
N LYS A 150 -21.01 -8.49 2.69
CA LYS A 150 -21.98 -7.51 3.17
C LYS A 150 -21.37 -6.10 3.20
N VAL A 151 -22.15 -5.12 2.74
CA VAL A 151 -21.77 -3.70 2.81
C VAL A 151 -22.72 -2.96 3.76
N GLU A 152 -22.22 -1.88 4.35
CA GLU A 152 -22.97 -1.03 5.27
C GLU A 152 -22.90 0.41 4.76
N TRP A 153 -24.06 1.13 4.84
CA TRP A 153 -24.06 2.56 4.51
C TRP A 153 -23.26 3.31 5.57
N THR A 154 -22.26 4.04 5.13
CA THR A 154 -21.37 4.80 6.00
C THR A 154 -21.26 6.22 5.50
N GLU A 155 -21.44 7.19 6.40
CA GLU A 155 -21.11 8.58 6.16
C GLU A 155 -19.99 8.97 7.10
N GLU A 156 -18.87 9.40 6.53
CA GLU A 156 -17.66 9.72 7.28
C GLU A 156 -17.01 10.98 6.69
N GLU A 157 -16.54 11.87 7.56
CA GLU A 157 -15.59 12.90 7.12
C GLU A 157 -14.26 12.22 6.78
N SER A 158 -13.67 12.61 5.66
CA SER A 158 -12.39 12.06 5.22
C SER A 158 -11.56 13.15 4.54
N TYR A 159 -10.25 12.93 4.56
CA TYR A 159 -9.34 13.69 3.73
C TYR A 159 -9.13 12.98 2.40
N PHE A 160 -9.10 13.76 1.33
CA PHE A 160 -8.98 13.28 -0.05
C PHE A 160 -7.71 13.80 -0.70
N PHE A 161 -7.05 12.94 -1.45
CA PHE A 161 -6.00 13.31 -2.40
C PHE A 161 -6.62 13.54 -3.77
N ARG A 162 -6.33 14.70 -4.40
CA ARG A 162 -6.82 15.07 -5.74
C ARG A 162 -6.18 14.24 -6.84
N LEU A 163 -6.43 12.92 -6.82
CA LEU A 163 -5.86 11.99 -7.82
C LEU A 163 -6.36 12.32 -9.22
N SER A 164 -7.60 12.81 -9.36
CA SER A 164 -8.18 13.23 -10.64
C SER A 164 -7.34 14.28 -11.36
N LYS A 165 -6.67 15.18 -10.63
CA LYS A 165 -5.76 16.21 -11.18
C LYS A 165 -4.57 15.60 -11.94
N TYR A 166 -4.20 14.37 -11.63
CA TYR A 166 -3.03 13.69 -12.19
C TYR A 166 -3.35 12.84 -13.42
N GLN A 167 -4.61 12.76 -13.85
CA GLN A 167 -5.02 11.93 -14.99
C GLN A 167 -4.27 12.31 -16.26
N GLU A 168 -4.37 13.56 -16.70
CA GLU A 168 -3.69 14.02 -17.94
C GLU A 168 -2.15 13.96 -17.83
N PRO A 169 -1.53 14.38 -16.71
CA PRO A 169 -0.09 14.17 -16.51
C PRO A 169 0.35 12.72 -16.64
N LEU A 170 -0.41 11.75 -16.10
CA LEU A 170 -0.10 10.34 -16.21
C LEU A 170 -0.26 9.81 -17.66
N LEU A 171 -1.33 10.18 -18.34
CA LEU A 171 -1.54 9.80 -19.74
C LEU A 171 -0.43 10.37 -20.65
N ASN A 172 0.02 11.58 -20.39
CA ASN A 172 1.16 12.19 -21.10
C ASN A 172 2.44 11.42 -20.82
N LEU A 173 2.73 11.09 -19.55
CA LEU A 173 3.89 10.29 -19.16
C LEU A 173 3.92 8.94 -19.92
N TYR A 174 2.81 8.22 -19.96
CA TYR A 174 2.75 6.92 -20.66
C TYR A 174 2.89 7.03 -22.17
N ARG A 175 2.51 8.17 -22.74
CA ARG A 175 2.70 8.48 -24.17
C ARG A 175 4.17 8.80 -24.49
N GLU A 176 4.79 9.64 -23.68
CA GLU A 176 6.18 10.07 -23.85
C GLU A 176 7.18 8.98 -23.45
N ARG A 177 6.80 8.12 -22.50
CA ARG A 177 7.63 7.04 -21.98
C ARG A 177 6.89 5.70 -22.03
N PRO A 178 6.78 5.09 -23.23
CA PRO A 178 6.09 3.81 -23.39
C PRO A 178 6.76 2.64 -22.65
N ASP A 179 8.02 2.80 -22.26
CA ASP A 179 8.79 1.89 -21.42
C ASP A 179 8.54 2.05 -19.91
N PHE A 180 7.77 3.07 -19.49
CA PHE A 180 7.52 3.35 -18.07
C PHE A 180 6.74 2.22 -17.36
N VAL A 181 5.82 1.59 -18.08
CA VAL A 181 5.10 0.40 -17.62
C VAL A 181 5.36 -0.76 -18.59
N PHE A 182 5.84 -1.89 -18.06
CA PHE A 182 6.15 -3.10 -18.80
C PHE A 182 5.58 -4.35 -18.08
N PRO A 183 5.16 -5.41 -18.79
CA PRO A 183 5.06 -5.55 -20.25
C PRO A 183 3.91 -4.74 -20.86
N GLU A 184 3.82 -4.74 -22.19
CA GLU A 184 2.82 -3.94 -22.94
C GLU A 184 1.37 -4.24 -22.51
N THR A 185 1.05 -5.49 -22.20
CA THR A 185 -0.27 -5.87 -21.68
C THR A 185 -0.61 -5.10 -20.40
N ARG A 186 0.33 -4.98 -19.46
CA ARG A 186 0.15 -4.22 -18.22
C ARG A 186 0.08 -2.72 -18.45
N ARG A 187 0.87 -2.21 -19.40
CA ARG A 187 0.76 -0.82 -19.83
C ARG A 187 -0.64 -0.50 -20.35
N ASN A 188 -1.18 -1.35 -21.22
CA ASN A 188 -2.50 -1.14 -21.78
C ASN A 188 -3.60 -1.16 -20.73
N GLU A 189 -3.52 -2.06 -19.72
CA GLU A 189 -4.43 -2.09 -18.58
C GLU A 189 -4.37 -0.78 -17.77
N VAL A 190 -3.15 -0.33 -17.43
CA VAL A 190 -2.96 0.91 -16.66
C VAL A 190 -3.44 2.13 -17.44
N VAL A 191 -3.10 2.23 -18.73
CA VAL A 191 -3.55 3.34 -19.58
C VAL A 191 -5.08 3.35 -19.70
N ALA A 192 -5.71 2.19 -19.93
CA ALA A 192 -7.16 2.10 -19.99
C ALA A 192 -7.82 2.50 -18.68
N PHE A 193 -7.28 2.07 -17.55
CA PHE A 193 -7.76 2.45 -16.23
C PHE A 193 -7.69 3.96 -16.00
N VAL A 194 -6.55 4.59 -16.30
CA VAL A 194 -6.37 6.04 -16.13
C VAL A 194 -7.25 6.82 -17.10
N ALA A 195 -7.37 6.37 -18.34
CA ALA A 195 -8.21 7.01 -19.37
C ALA A 195 -9.72 6.94 -19.05
N ALA A 196 -10.15 5.92 -18.33
CA ALA A 196 -11.55 5.79 -17.90
C ALA A 196 -11.99 6.85 -16.86
N GLY A 197 -11.05 7.61 -16.31
CA GLY A 197 -11.30 8.70 -15.38
C GLY A 197 -10.86 8.38 -13.95
N LEU A 198 -9.87 9.11 -13.47
CA LEU A 198 -9.41 9.00 -12.08
C LEU A 198 -10.35 9.76 -11.15
N ARG A 199 -10.65 9.16 -10.01
CA ARG A 199 -11.39 9.80 -8.91
C ARG A 199 -10.46 10.15 -7.78
N ASP A 200 -10.81 11.21 -7.03
CA ASP A 200 -10.07 11.59 -5.84
C ASP A 200 -10.11 10.48 -4.80
N LEU A 201 -8.96 10.25 -4.18
CA LEU A 201 -8.72 9.11 -3.31
C LEU A 201 -8.87 9.52 -1.84
N SER A 202 -9.75 8.85 -1.10
CA SER A 202 -9.84 9.00 0.35
C SER A 202 -8.56 8.43 1.00
N ILE A 203 -7.88 9.27 1.78
CA ILE A 203 -6.57 8.97 2.39
C ILE A 203 -6.59 8.96 3.93
N SER A 204 -7.77 9.06 4.54
CA SER A 204 -7.90 8.99 5.99
C SER A 204 -9.11 8.18 6.44
N ARG A 205 -9.09 7.75 7.70
CA ARG A 205 -10.22 7.10 8.39
C ARG A 205 -10.31 7.60 9.82
N SER A 206 -11.55 7.70 10.34
CA SER A 206 -11.86 8.00 11.73
C SER A 206 -12.54 6.82 12.45
N SER A 207 -12.94 5.80 11.71
CA SER A 207 -13.68 4.64 12.21
C SER A 207 -12.84 3.62 13.00
N PHE A 208 -11.52 3.71 12.95
CA PHE A 208 -10.58 2.90 13.73
C PHE A 208 -9.36 3.73 14.17
N ARG A 209 -8.55 3.18 15.10
CA ARG A 209 -7.44 3.92 15.74
C ARG A 209 -6.06 3.39 15.38
N TRP A 210 -5.96 2.14 14.96
CA TRP A 210 -4.69 1.51 14.64
C TRP A 210 -4.20 1.90 13.25
N GLY A 211 -3.29 2.88 13.21
CA GLY A 211 -2.71 3.42 11.98
C GLY A 211 -1.78 4.59 12.27
N LEU A 212 -1.11 5.10 11.24
CA LEU A 212 -0.34 6.34 11.37
C LEU A 212 -1.30 7.50 11.61
N PRO A 213 -1.10 8.29 12.67
CA PRO A 213 -1.92 9.47 12.94
C PRO A 213 -1.91 10.42 11.74
N PHE A 214 -3.07 10.94 11.37
CA PHE A 214 -3.16 11.94 10.33
C PHE A 214 -2.52 13.24 10.83
N PRO A 215 -1.53 13.84 10.10
CA PRO A 215 -0.69 14.89 10.66
C PRO A 215 -1.42 16.13 11.17
N ASP A 216 -2.53 16.50 10.53
CA ASP A 216 -3.28 17.72 10.84
C ASP A 216 -4.54 17.50 11.67
N ASP A 217 -4.95 16.24 11.85
CA ASP A 217 -6.20 15.92 12.53
C ASP A 217 -6.07 14.58 13.29
N PRO A 218 -5.79 14.61 14.60
CA PRO A 218 -5.55 13.40 15.40
C PRO A 218 -6.79 12.51 15.57
N LYS A 219 -7.97 12.94 15.10
CA LYS A 219 -9.17 12.11 15.04
C LYS A 219 -9.10 11.07 13.92
N HIS A 220 -8.23 11.31 12.93
CA HIS A 220 -8.04 10.45 11.77
C HIS A 220 -6.70 9.71 11.84
N VAL A 221 -6.67 8.57 11.16
CA VAL A 221 -5.43 7.86 10.78
C VAL A 221 -5.28 7.89 9.27
N LEU A 222 -4.05 7.80 8.79
CA LEU A 222 -3.78 7.64 7.37
C LEU A 222 -4.32 6.30 6.88
N TYR A 223 -4.95 6.32 5.70
CA TYR A 223 -5.53 5.13 5.11
C TYR A 223 -4.51 4.37 4.28
N VAL A 224 -4.72 3.06 4.14
CA VAL A 224 -3.81 2.10 3.50
C VAL A 224 -3.25 2.56 2.15
N TRP A 225 -4.05 3.21 1.31
CA TRP A 225 -3.61 3.69 -0.01
C TRP A 225 -2.53 4.78 0.06
N PHE A 226 -2.47 5.52 1.14
CA PHE A 226 -1.44 6.54 1.35
C PHE A 226 -0.30 6.02 2.24
N ASP A 227 -0.64 5.26 3.26
CA ASP A 227 0.29 4.63 4.19
C ASP A 227 1.05 3.50 3.51
N ALA A 228 0.42 2.36 3.29
CA ALA A 228 1.09 1.15 2.83
C ALA A 228 1.79 1.31 1.48
N LEU A 229 1.16 1.96 0.48
CA LEU A 229 1.79 2.12 -0.84
C LEU A 229 3.06 2.99 -0.82
N SER A 230 3.23 3.83 0.19
CA SER A 230 4.45 4.63 0.35
C SER A 230 5.68 3.79 0.74
N ASN A 231 5.49 2.53 1.16
CA ASN A 231 6.59 1.66 1.58
C ASN A 231 7.69 1.54 0.52
N TYR A 232 7.34 1.47 -0.75
CA TYR A 232 8.28 1.28 -1.85
C TYR A 232 9.31 2.40 -1.97
N ILE A 233 8.94 3.62 -1.63
CA ILE A 233 9.85 4.77 -1.64
C ILE A 233 10.49 5.02 -0.26
N THR A 234 9.76 4.79 0.82
CA THR A 234 10.31 4.98 2.17
C THR A 234 11.41 3.98 2.51
N ALA A 235 11.32 2.75 1.99
CA ALA A 235 12.38 1.75 2.08
C ALA A 235 13.67 2.17 1.35
N LEU A 236 13.56 3.04 0.35
CA LEU A 236 14.71 3.66 -0.33
C LEU A 236 15.22 4.93 0.36
N GLY A 237 14.65 5.28 1.52
CA GLY A 237 15.08 6.43 2.32
C GLY A 237 14.34 7.73 2.01
N TYR A 238 13.25 7.70 1.25
CA TYR A 238 12.46 8.91 1.01
C TYR A 238 12.04 9.55 2.35
N GLY A 239 12.26 10.88 2.46
CA GLY A 239 12.02 11.63 3.70
C GLY A 239 13.18 11.61 4.71
N ALA A 240 14.25 10.87 4.45
CA ALA A 240 15.46 10.94 5.24
C ALA A 240 16.34 12.15 4.81
N PRO A 241 17.05 12.81 5.74
CA PRO A 241 17.85 14.00 5.43
C PRO A 241 18.96 13.79 4.41
N THR A 242 19.37 12.55 4.17
CA THR A 242 20.54 12.18 3.34
C THR A 242 20.20 11.14 2.27
N ALA A 243 18.92 10.94 1.94
CA ALA A 243 18.56 9.95 0.93
C ALA A 243 18.99 10.41 -0.46
N PRO A 244 19.83 9.67 -1.18
CA PRO A 244 19.98 9.86 -2.61
C PRO A 244 18.68 9.38 -3.27
N LEU A 245 17.99 10.25 -3.98
CA LEU A 245 16.98 9.89 -4.95
C LEU A 245 17.65 9.51 -6.27
#